data_739e7a56605c3d8d5f57eefc58d7c79f
#
_entry.id   739e7a56605c3d8d5f57eefc58d7c79f
#
_cell.length_a   1.000
_cell.length_b   1.000
_cell.length_c   1.000
_cell.angle_alpha   90.00
_cell.angle_beta   90.00
_cell.angle_gamma   90.00
#
_symmetry.space_group_name_H-M   'P 1'
#
loop_
_entity.id
_entity.type
_entity.pdbx_description
1 polymer ?
#
loop_
_entity_poly.entity_id
_entity_poly.type
_entity_poly.pdbx_seq_one_letter_code
_entity_poly.pdbx_strand_id
1 'polypeptide(L)'
;MKNFVVFGGTFDPVHNGHLRICEAAAKKLDASIIFVPAKAPRWKSPEETSNQRLEMLKIALKNAPFKYEICDFELNSNSDVNYSIDTVRYLKNLHKEDNLYFLIGADQVNKFNEWKDSKELAKLAHIVYSDRSNIKLNNIIIEEFNMKSLNFLESGEVSSSAIREMESVDLPLEVLHYIEKNRLYFVKKVAECIPEKRLNHSIEVANLALEVAKVNKLEPLAKFYFAALLHDVGKGYYKEDKNLLKIMKDNYPEYLDIPNFAYHQFAGEYIAKNKIGVKDPEILDAIKFHCTGKANMSPLGMVIYACDKIEPTRDFDSTWLINACMKNWKEGFLTTLEDNRKYLLKAKKDITNRLTDECFEMYLK
;
A
#
# COMPACT_ATOMS: atom_id res chain seq x y z
N MET A 1 -20.53 -26.54 -22.35
CA MET A 1 -19.46 -25.52 -22.55
C MET A 1 -19.44 -24.64 -21.34
N LYS A 2 -18.29 -24.46 -20.73
CA LYS A 2 -18.07 -23.52 -19.61
C LYS A 2 -17.34 -22.28 -20.12
N ASN A 3 -17.45 -21.21 -19.38
CA ASN A 3 -16.70 -19.99 -19.67
C ASN A 3 -15.53 -19.86 -18.70
N PHE A 4 -14.35 -19.56 -19.21
CA PHE A 4 -13.16 -19.28 -18.43
C PHE A 4 -12.57 -17.94 -18.83
N VAL A 5 -12.21 -17.13 -17.86
CA VAL A 5 -11.51 -15.86 -18.08
C VAL A 5 -10.06 -16.02 -17.64
N VAL A 6 -9.15 -15.94 -18.57
CA VAL A 6 -7.70 -15.97 -18.32
C VAL A 6 -7.23 -14.57 -17.95
N PHE A 7 -6.64 -14.43 -16.79
CA PHE A 7 -6.11 -13.17 -16.28
C PHE A 7 -4.64 -13.32 -15.91
N GLY A 8 -3.79 -12.89 -16.83
CA GLY A 8 -2.33 -12.86 -16.64
C GLY A 8 -1.86 -11.60 -15.93
N GLY A 9 -0.89 -11.75 -15.06
CA GLY A 9 -0.31 -10.61 -14.37
C GLY A 9 0.97 -10.93 -13.61
N THR A 10 1.75 -9.88 -13.32
CA THR A 10 2.93 -10.00 -12.45
C THR A 10 2.51 -10.21 -11.00
N PHE A 11 1.42 -9.57 -10.56
CA PHE A 11 0.89 -9.57 -9.19
C PHE A 11 1.95 -9.19 -8.15
N ASP A 12 2.58 -8.05 -8.33
CA ASP A 12 3.76 -7.61 -7.57
C ASP A 12 3.53 -6.25 -6.86
N PRO A 13 2.67 -6.19 -5.80
CA PRO A 13 1.77 -7.23 -5.30
C PRO A 13 0.42 -7.33 -6.05
N VAL A 14 -0.32 -8.40 -5.78
CA VAL A 14 -1.76 -8.44 -6.05
C VAL A 14 -2.48 -7.40 -5.21
N HIS A 15 -3.54 -6.77 -5.74
CA HIS A 15 -4.29 -5.70 -5.06
C HIS A 15 -5.80 -5.81 -5.34
N ASN A 16 -6.60 -5.05 -4.59
CA ASN A 16 -8.07 -5.12 -4.70
C ASN A 16 -8.58 -4.77 -6.10
N GLY A 17 -7.89 -3.92 -6.86
CA GLY A 17 -8.23 -3.65 -8.26
C GLY A 17 -8.22 -4.91 -9.13
N HIS A 18 -7.23 -5.79 -8.95
CA HIS A 18 -7.21 -7.08 -9.64
C HIS A 18 -8.42 -7.95 -9.29
N LEU A 19 -8.83 -7.97 -8.00
CA LEU A 19 -9.96 -8.77 -7.54
C LEU A 19 -11.28 -8.21 -8.06
N ARG A 20 -11.48 -6.88 -8.02
CA ARG A 20 -12.70 -6.22 -8.52
C ARG A 20 -12.92 -6.44 -10.00
N ILE A 21 -11.87 -6.36 -10.81
CA ILE A 21 -11.93 -6.63 -12.24
C ILE A 21 -12.31 -8.09 -12.52
N CYS A 22 -11.71 -9.04 -11.78
CA CYS A 22 -12.02 -10.46 -11.93
C CYS A 22 -13.44 -10.78 -11.49
N GLU A 23 -13.94 -10.18 -10.41
CA GLU A 23 -15.32 -10.32 -9.97
C GLU A 23 -16.32 -9.82 -11.04
N ALA A 24 -16.05 -8.63 -11.59
CA ALA A 24 -16.88 -8.08 -12.67
C ALA A 24 -16.88 -8.97 -13.92
N ALA A 25 -15.72 -9.51 -14.30
CA ALA A 25 -15.59 -10.43 -15.43
C ALA A 25 -16.33 -11.76 -15.18
N ALA A 26 -16.13 -12.36 -13.99
CA ALA A 26 -16.80 -13.59 -13.61
C ALA A 26 -18.33 -13.45 -13.66
N LYS A 27 -18.85 -12.36 -13.11
CA LYS A 27 -20.30 -12.07 -13.11
C LYS A 27 -20.84 -11.80 -14.50
N LYS A 28 -20.15 -10.96 -15.30
CA LYS A 28 -20.63 -10.56 -16.63
C LYS A 28 -20.65 -11.70 -17.63
N LEU A 29 -19.64 -12.60 -17.54
CA LEU A 29 -19.44 -13.68 -18.51
C LEU A 29 -19.93 -15.04 -17.97
N ASP A 30 -20.48 -15.10 -16.76
CA ASP A 30 -20.80 -16.35 -16.06
C ASP A 30 -19.62 -17.33 -16.14
N ALA A 31 -18.45 -16.90 -15.68
CA ALA A 31 -17.18 -17.57 -15.92
C ALA A 31 -16.41 -17.86 -14.62
N SER A 32 -15.55 -18.87 -14.67
CA SER A 32 -14.48 -19.08 -13.70
C SER A 32 -13.22 -18.31 -14.14
N ILE A 33 -12.45 -17.81 -13.18
CA ILE A 33 -11.22 -17.04 -13.46
C ILE A 33 -10.00 -17.94 -13.37
N ILE A 34 -9.15 -17.92 -14.42
CA ILE A 34 -7.84 -18.57 -14.43
C ILE A 34 -6.77 -17.50 -14.22
N PHE A 35 -6.19 -17.44 -13.04
CA PHE A 35 -5.07 -16.55 -12.77
C PHE A 35 -3.77 -17.15 -13.28
N VAL A 36 -3.00 -16.37 -14.04
CA VAL A 36 -1.71 -16.79 -14.61
C VAL A 36 -0.63 -15.86 -14.09
N PRO A 37 0.04 -16.19 -12.95
CA PRO A 37 1.14 -15.39 -12.46
C PRO A 37 2.37 -15.53 -13.37
N ALA A 38 2.85 -14.39 -13.90
CA ALA A 38 4.00 -14.35 -14.78
C ALA A 38 5.31 -14.65 -14.00
N LYS A 39 6.17 -15.52 -14.56
CA LYS A 39 7.52 -15.77 -14.01
C LYS A 39 8.45 -14.60 -14.31
N ALA A 40 8.59 -14.26 -15.57
CA ALA A 40 9.48 -13.23 -16.09
C ALA A 40 8.76 -12.39 -17.15
N PRO A 41 8.02 -11.35 -16.73
CA PRO A 41 7.35 -10.49 -17.68
C PRO A 41 8.39 -9.71 -18.51
N ARG A 42 8.17 -9.63 -19.83
CA ARG A 42 9.11 -9.04 -20.79
C ARG A 42 9.47 -7.57 -20.49
N TRP A 43 8.52 -6.82 -19.92
CA TRP A 43 8.60 -5.37 -19.81
C TRP A 43 8.84 -4.87 -18.39
N LYS A 44 8.91 -5.77 -17.40
CA LYS A 44 9.05 -5.41 -15.98
C LYS A 44 9.95 -6.41 -15.28
N SER A 45 10.84 -5.92 -14.45
CA SER A 45 11.53 -6.76 -13.46
C SER A 45 10.71 -6.72 -12.18
N PRO A 46 10.18 -7.85 -11.70
CA PRO A 46 9.48 -7.90 -10.42
C PRO A 46 10.41 -7.51 -9.27
N GLU A 47 9.87 -6.84 -8.26
CA GLU A 47 10.60 -6.53 -7.04
C GLU A 47 10.75 -7.78 -6.16
N GLU A 48 9.69 -8.63 -6.16
CA GLU A 48 9.66 -9.83 -5.33
C GLU A 48 9.68 -11.12 -6.16
N THR A 49 10.12 -12.19 -5.51
CA THR A 49 10.26 -13.52 -6.14
C THR A 49 8.93 -14.08 -6.61
N SER A 50 8.95 -14.97 -7.60
CA SER A 50 7.74 -15.64 -8.09
C SER A 50 6.99 -16.36 -6.98
N ASN A 51 7.69 -16.98 -6.02
CA ASN A 51 7.07 -17.68 -4.90
C ASN A 51 6.32 -16.71 -3.97
N GLN A 52 6.92 -15.58 -3.61
CA GLN A 52 6.26 -14.57 -2.77
C GLN A 52 5.03 -13.98 -3.46
N ARG A 53 5.11 -13.69 -4.74
CA ARG A 53 3.98 -13.18 -5.54
C ARG A 53 2.85 -14.23 -5.65
N LEU A 54 3.20 -15.50 -5.84
CA LEU A 54 2.23 -16.60 -5.83
C LEU A 54 1.55 -16.76 -4.47
N GLU A 55 2.30 -16.68 -3.38
CA GLU A 55 1.71 -16.77 -2.03
C GLU A 55 0.78 -15.59 -1.74
N MET A 56 1.15 -14.37 -2.09
CA MET A 56 0.24 -13.21 -1.98
C MET A 56 -1.03 -13.40 -2.82
N LEU A 57 -0.91 -13.94 -4.02
CA LEU A 57 -2.07 -14.24 -4.86
C LEU A 57 -2.99 -15.29 -4.23
N LYS A 58 -2.45 -16.39 -3.70
CA LYS A 58 -3.23 -17.41 -2.98
C LYS A 58 -3.96 -16.82 -1.78
N ILE A 59 -3.26 -15.99 -1.00
CA ILE A 59 -3.85 -15.31 0.17
C ILE A 59 -5.01 -14.41 -0.28
N ALA A 60 -4.82 -13.60 -1.30
CA ALA A 60 -5.84 -12.70 -1.82
C ALA A 60 -7.09 -13.42 -2.32
N LEU A 61 -6.91 -14.60 -2.89
CA LEU A 61 -8.00 -15.38 -3.49
C LEU A 61 -8.76 -16.28 -2.50
N LYS A 62 -8.25 -16.48 -1.27
CA LYS A 62 -8.85 -17.39 -0.29
C LYS A 62 -10.35 -17.12 -0.04
N ASN A 63 -10.74 -15.86 -0.04
CA ASN A 63 -12.12 -15.42 0.20
C ASN A 63 -12.75 -14.76 -1.04
N ALA A 64 -12.25 -15.07 -2.25
CA ALA A 64 -12.78 -14.49 -3.47
C ALA A 64 -14.25 -14.89 -3.70
N PRO A 65 -15.13 -13.94 -4.07
CA PRO A 65 -16.56 -14.21 -4.26
C PRO A 65 -16.89 -14.88 -5.61
N PHE A 66 -15.88 -15.40 -6.30
CA PHE A 66 -16.00 -16.04 -7.62
C PHE A 66 -15.17 -17.33 -7.68
N LYS A 67 -15.52 -18.21 -8.61
CA LYS A 67 -14.74 -19.44 -8.85
C LYS A 67 -13.44 -19.11 -9.55
N TYR A 68 -12.35 -19.69 -9.07
CA TYR A 68 -11.03 -19.48 -9.66
C TYR A 68 -10.17 -20.73 -9.66
N GLU A 69 -9.13 -20.69 -10.48
CA GLU A 69 -7.97 -21.58 -10.45
C GLU A 69 -6.69 -20.76 -10.70
N ILE A 70 -5.56 -21.30 -10.28
CA ILE A 70 -4.24 -20.70 -10.56
C ILE A 70 -3.49 -21.63 -11.49
N CYS A 71 -3.14 -21.12 -12.67
CA CYS A 71 -2.35 -21.81 -13.65
C CYS A 71 -0.87 -21.41 -13.48
N ASP A 72 -0.04 -22.34 -13.06
CA ASP A 72 1.40 -22.14 -12.83
C ASP A 72 2.28 -22.43 -14.07
N PHE A 73 1.66 -22.57 -15.24
CA PHE A 73 2.35 -22.86 -16.50
C PHE A 73 3.52 -21.94 -16.77
N GLU A 74 3.35 -20.63 -16.58
CA GLU A 74 4.42 -19.66 -16.78
C GLU A 74 5.50 -19.76 -15.70
N LEU A 75 5.14 -20.03 -14.45
CA LEU A 75 6.08 -20.16 -13.33
C LEU A 75 7.01 -21.37 -13.52
N ASN A 76 6.49 -22.46 -14.09
CA ASN A 76 7.21 -23.71 -14.33
C ASN A 76 7.95 -23.74 -15.70
N SER A 77 7.79 -22.68 -16.51
CA SER A 77 8.48 -22.56 -17.78
C SER A 77 10.00 -22.46 -17.63
N ASN A 78 10.74 -23.16 -18.48
CA ASN A 78 12.19 -23.00 -18.62
C ASN A 78 12.59 -21.80 -19.49
N SER A 79 11.60 -21.08 -20.05
CA SER A 79 11.85 -19.92 -20.89
C SER A 79 12.21 -18.69 -20.04
N ASP A 80 13.14 -17.89 -20.52
CA ASP A 80 13.50 -16.59 -19.92
C ASP A 80 12.39 -15.53 -20.14
N VAL A 81 11.49 -15.75 -21.09
CA VAL A 81 10.38 -14.87 -21.40
C VAL A 81 9.12 -15.68 -21.66
N ASN A 82 8.03 -15.33 -20.98
CA ASN A 82 6.72 -15.91 -21.21
C ASN A 82 5.90 -15.02 -22.15
N TYR A 83 5.18 -15.64 -23.06
CA TYR A 83 4.25 -14.97 -23.98
C TYR A 83 2.83 -15.48 -23.77
N SER A 84 1.88 -14.55 -23.73
CA SER A 84 0.47 -14.87 -23.49
C SER A 84 -0.10 -15.88 -24.50
N ILE A 85 0.39 -15.88 -25.75
CA ILE A 85 -0.02 -16.84 -26.76
C ILE A 85 0.30 -18.29 -26.36
N ASP A 86 1.47 -18.54 -25.75
CA ASP A 86 1.87 -19.89 -25.38
C ASP A 86 1.00 -20.40 -24.21
N THR A 87 0.66 -19.52 -23.28
CA THR A 87 -0.26 -19.78 -22.18
C THR A 87 -1.67 -20.08 -22.70
N VAL A 88 -2.17 -19.29 -23.66
CA VAL A 88 -3.51 -19.48 -24.21
C VAL A 88 -3.58 -20.78 -25.05
N ARG A 89 -2.53 -21.13 -25.81
CA ARG A 89 -2.42 -22.43 -26.49
C ARG A 89 -2.50 -23.61 -25.51
N TYR A 90 -1.75 -23.52 -24.41
CA TYR A 90 -1.79 -24.51 -23.35
C TYR A 90 -3.19 -24.65 -22.75
N LEU A 91 -3.81 -23.56 -22.34
CA LEU A 91 -5.15 -23.56 -21.75
C LEU A 91 -6.22 -24.03 -22.74
N LYS A 92 -6.12 -23.66 -24.04
CA LYS A 92 -7.05 -24.12 -25.05
C LYS A 92 -6.96 -25.64 -25.29
N ASN A 93 -5.79 -26.23 -25.12
CA ASN A 93 -5.64 -27.68 -25.18
C ASN A 93 -6.28 -28.38 -23.96
N LEU A 94 -6.30 -27.75 -22.78
CA LEU A 94 -6.99 -28.29 -21.61
C LEU A 94 -8.53 -28.11 -21.70
N HIS A 95 -8.98 -27.00 -22.28
CA HIS A 95 -10.37 -26.58 -22.36
C HIS A 95 -10.87 -26.56 -23.82
N LYS A 96 -10.73 -27.68 -24.54
CA LYS A 96 -10.99 -27.75 -25.99
C LYS A 96 -12.40 -27.31 -26.36
N GLU A 97 -13.39 -27.73 -25.56
CA GLU A 97 -14.82 -27.50 -25.83
C GLU A 97 -15.37 -26.26 -25.09
N ASP A 98 -14.53 -25.56 -24.34
CA ASP A 98 -14.94 -24.42 -23.49
C ASP A 98 -14.60 -23.08 -24.16
N ASN A 99 -15.32 -22.04 -23.76
CA ASN A 99 -15.03 -20.68 -24.18
C ASN A 99 -13.91 -20.09 -23.31
N LEU A 100 -12.87 -19.62 -23.96
CA LEU A 100 -11.82 -18.85 -23.30
C LEU A 100 -12.00 -17.36 -23.61
N TYR A 101 -11.93 -16.55 -22.56
CA TYR A 101 -11.82 -15.10 -22.62
C TYR A 101 -10.45 -14.70 -22.07
N PHE A 102 -9.77 -13.77 -22.73
CA PHE A 102 -8.50 -13.26 -22.26
C PHE A 102 -8.68 -11.81 -21.81
N LEU A 103 -8.50 -11.58 -20.49
CA LEU A 103 -8.76 -10.29 -19.85
C LEU A 103 -7.48 -9.45 -19.83
N ILE A 104 -7.57 -8.23 -20.37
CA ILE A 104 -6.51 -7.24 -20.34
C ILE A 104 -6.97 -5.92 -19.72
N GLY A 105 -6.03 -5.15 -19.17
CA GLY A 105 -6.30 -3.77 -18.77
C GLY A 105 -6.41 -2.83 -19.96
N ALA A 106 -7.13 -1.71 -19.80
CA ALA A 106 -7.25 -0.69 -20.83
C ALA A 106 -5.91 -0.18 -21.38
N ASP A 107 -4.87 -0.15 -20.53
CA ASP A 107 -3.51 0.24 -20.90
C ASP A 107 -2.85 -0.69 -21.92
N GLN A 108 -3.33 -1.95 -22.02
CA GLN A 108 -2.82 -2.95 -22.96
C GLN A 108 -3.58 -2.97 -24.29
N VAL A 109 -4.81 -2.45 -24.33
CA VAL A 109 -5.64 -2.43 -25.55
C VAL A 109 -4.92 -1.77 -26.71
N ASN A 110 -4.35 -0.58 -26.47
CA ASN A 110 -3.69 0.20 -27.53
C ASN A 110 -2.38 -0.41 -28.06
N LYS A 111 -1.83 -1.40 -27.34
CA LYS A 111 -0.57 -2.07 -27.67
C LYS A 111 -0.76 -3.55 -28.03
N PHE A 112 -1.99 -4.01 -28.09
CA PHE A 112 -2.27 -5.43 -28.27
C PHE A 112 -1.78 -5.97 -29.61
N ASN A 113 -1.80 -5.17 -30.66
CA ASN A 113 -1.25 -5.51 -31.97
C ASN A 113 0.27 -5.74 -31.97
N GLU A 114 1.00 -5.24 -30.97
CA GLU A 114 2.43 -5.46 -30.76
C GLU A 114 2.75 -6.77 -30.04
N TRP A 115 1.73 -7.45 -29.53
CA TRP A 115 1.91 -8.71 -28.82
C TRP A 115 2.28 -9.83 -29.79
N LYS A 116 3.14 -10.73 -29.32
CA LYS A 116 3.52 -11.91 -30.10
C LYS A 116 2.28 -12.72 -30.48
N ASP A 117 2.13 -12.97 -31.77
CA ASP A 117 1.04 -13.76 -32.35
C ASP A 117 -0.36 -13.28 -31.90
N SER A 118 -0.56 -11.97 -31.76
CA SER A 118 -1.82 -11.35 -31.29
C SER A 118 -3.05 -11.79 -32.10
N LYS A 119 -2.91 -11.96 -33.42
CA LYS A 119 -3.99 -12.45 -34.30
C LYS A 119 -4.37 -13.88 -34.00
N GLU A 120 -3.43 -14.74 -33.66
CA GLU A 120 -3.71 -16.11 -33.25
C GLU A 120 -4.34 -16.15 -31.88
N LEU A 121 -3.83 -15.32 -30.93
CA LEU A 121 -4.38 -15.20 -29.59
C LEU A 121 -5.86 -14.81 -29.63
N ALA A 122 -6.25 -13.84 -30.49
CA ALA A 122 -7.64 -13.43 -30.67
C ALA A 122 -8.52 -14.46 -31.38
N LYS A 123 -7.93 -15.47 -32.06
CA LYS A 123 -8.67 -16.62 -32.60
C LYS A 123 -8.90 -17.70 -31.54
N LEU A 124 -7.97 -17.86 -30.61
CA LEU A 124 -8.03 -18.90 -29.57
C LEU A 124 -8.85 -18.47 -28.35
N ALA A 125 -8.93 -17.17 -28.06
CA ALA A 125 -9.67 -16.62 -26.94
C ALA A 125 -10.34 -15.29 -27.31
N HIS A 126 -11.53 -15.04 -26.75
CA HIS A 126 -12.20 -13.74 -26.87
C HIS A 126 -11.48 -12.70 -26.03
N ILE A 127 -11.02 -11.62 -26.65
CA ILE A 127 -10.34 -10.57 -25.92
C ILE A 127 -11.38 -9.68 -25.23
N VAL A 128 -11.24 -9.54 -23.90
CA VAL A 128 -12.07 -8.66 -23.09
C VAL A 128 -11.19 -7.68 -22.31
N TYR A 129 -11.69 -6.47 -22.09
CA TYR A 129 -10.91 -5.45 -21.37
C TYR A 129 -11.75 -4.71 -20.33
N SER A 130 -11.08 -4.25 -19.28
CA SER A 130 -11.64 -3.32 -18.31
C SER A 130 -11.39 -1.89 -18.75
N ASP A 131 -12.38 -1.02 -18.53
CA ASP A 131 -12.26 0.41 -18.84
C ASP A 131 -11.49 1.14 -17.74
N ARG A 132 -10.76 2.20 -18.13
CA ARG A 132 -10.12 3.15 -17.21
C ARG A 132 -10.41 4.57 -17.70
N SER A 133 -10.79 5.48 -16.78
CA SER A 133 -11.18 6.85 -17.10
C SER A 133 -10.09 7.68 -17.81
N ASN A 134 -8.82 7.36 -17.56
CA ASN A 134 -7.67 8.15 -18.00
C ASN A 134 -7.06 7.66 -19.32
N ILE A 135 -7.61 6.59 -19.92
CA ILE A 135 -7.03 5.97 -21.12
C ILE A 135 -7.96 6.16 -22.31
N LYS A 136 -7.49 6.90 -23.31
CA LYS A 136 -8.17 6.99 -24.61
C LYS A 136 -7.90 5.72 -25.40
N LEU A 137 -8.94 4.93 -25.62
CA LEU A 137 -8.86 3.67 -26.34
C LEU A 137 -8.76 3.88 -27.85
N ASN A 138 -8.00 3.01 -28.51
CA ASN A 138 -7.88 2.98 -29.98
C ASN A 138 -8.98 2.06 -30.56
N ASN A 139 -10.03 2.64 -31.09
CA ASN A 139 -11.16 1.90 -31.67
C ASN A 139 -10.74 1.02 -32.86
N ILE A 140 -9.72 1.39 -33.62
CA ILE A 140 -9.23 0.59 -34.76
C ILE A 140 -8.72 -0.77 -34.25
N ILE A 141 -7.96 -0.79 -33.15
CA ILE A 141 -7.45 -2.03 -32.57
C ILE A 141 -8.61 -2.84 -31.95
N ILE A 142 -9.53 -2.18 -31.28
CA ILE A 142 -10.72 -2.85 -30.72
C ILE A 142 -11.52 -3.57 -31.81
N GLU A 143 -11.76 -2.91 -32.93
CA GLU A 143 -12.48 -3.48 -34.08
C GLU A 143 -11.67 -4.58 -34.76
N GLU A 144 -10.37 -4.39 -35.02
CA GLU A 144 -9.49 -5.38 -35.65
C GLU A 144 -9.49 -6.72 -34.89
N PHE A 145 -9.46 -6.66 -33.54
CA PHE A 145 -9.41 -7.87 -32.71
C PHE A 145 -10.75 -8.26 -32.08
N ASN A 146 -11.86 -7.63 -32.51
CA ASN A 146 -13.21 -7.86 -31.99
C ASN A 146 -13.27 -7.88 -30.45
N MET A 147 -12.57 -6.93 -29.81
CA MET A 147 -12.48 -6.83 -28.36
C MET A 147 -13.79 -6.36 -27.76
N LYS A 148 -14.11 -6.85 -26.56
CA LYS A 148 -15.34 -6.46 -25.85
C LYS A 148 -15.01 -5.81 -24.51
N SER A 149 -15.58 -4.63 -24.27
CA SER A 149 -15.52 -4.00 -22.95
C SER A 149 -16.30 -4.82 -21.92
N LEU A 150 -15.75 -4.94 -20.72
CA LEU A 150 -16.48 -5.44 -19.55
C LEU A 150 -17.52 -4.42 -19.05
N ASN A 151 -17.55 -3.18 -19.59
CA ASN A 151 -18.32 -2.05 -19.05
C ASN A 151 -18.13 -1.89 -17.52
N PHE A 152 -16.92 -2.16 -17.09
CA PHE A 152 -16.50 -2.01 -15.71
C PHE A 152 -15.43 -0.95 -15.67
N LEU A 153 -15.81 0.21 -15.10
CA LEU A 153 -14.89 1.29 -14.85
C LEU A 153 -14.26 1.05 -13.48
N GLU A 154 -12.97 0.78 -13.46
CA GLU A 154 -12.23 0.68 -12.21
C GLU A 154 -12.23 2.06 -11.51
N SER A 155 -12.85 2.12 -10.35
CA SER A 155 -12.83 3.32 -9.51
C SER A 155 -11.50 3.38 -8.76
N GLY A 156 -10.67 4.35 -9.11
CA GLY A 156 -9.40 4.60 -8.42
C GLY A 156 -8.17 4.20 -9.24
N GLU A 157 -7.08 4.93 -9.01
CA GLU A 157 -5.79 4.71 -9.67
C GLU A 157 -4.94 3.66 -8.93
N VAL A 158 -5.53 2.49 -8.64
CA VAL A 158 -4.79 1.41 -7.99
C VAL A 158 -3.92 0.70 -8.99
N SER A 159 -2.64 0.60 -8.68
CA SER A 159 -1.69 -0.24 -9.41
C SER A 159 -0.66 -0.82 -8.43
N SER A 160 -0.04 -1.94 -8.82
CA SER A 160 1.07 -2.50 -8.03
C SER A 160 2.21 -1.49 -7.87
N SER A 161 2.46 -0.64 -8.86
CA SER A 161 3.47 0.43 -8.76
C SER A 161 3.09 1.47 -7.71
N ALA A 162 1.84 1.97 -7.72
CA ALA A 162 1.36 2.93 -6.73
C ALA A 162 1.50 2.39 -5.29
N ILE A 163 1.29 1.07 -5.09
CA ILE A 163 1.49 0.44 -3.79
C ILE A 163 2.98 0.42 -3.42
N ARG A 164 3.88 0.01 -4.31
CA ARG A 164 5.32 -0.01 -4.05
C ARG A 164 5.92 1.38 -3.84
N GLU A 165 5.33 2.39 -4.47
CA GLU A 165 5.71 3.81 -4.35
C GLU A 165 5.02 4.53 -3.17
N MET A 166 4.27 3.80 -2.35
CA MET A 166 3.55 4.32 -1.16
C MET A 166 2.46 5.36 -1.49
N GLU A 167 1.89 5.27 -2.68
CA GLU A 167 0.77 6.14 -3.13
C GLU A 167 -0.60 5.48 -2.89
N SER A 168 -0.64 4.16 -2.67
CA SER A 168 -1.85 3.39 -2.40
C SER A 168 -1.59 2.27 -1.38
N VAL A 169 -2.61 1.95 -0.59
CA VAL A 169 -2.67 0.81 0.34
C VAL A 169 -3.90 -0.07 0.04
N ASP A 170 -4.46 0.03 -1.17
CA ASP A 170 -5.66 -0.73 -1.59
C ASP A 170 -5.34 -2.21 -1.83
N LEU A 171 -5.01 -2.89 -0.75
CA LEU A 171 -4.66 -4.31 -0.65
C LEU A 171 -5.73 -5.08 0.14
N PRO A 172 -5.94 -6.37 -0.15
CA PRO A 172 -6.55 -7.26 0.84
C PRO A 172 -5.75 -7.21 2.14
N LEU A 173 -6.43 -7.15 3.28
CA LEU A 173 -5.78 -6.98 4.58
C LEU A 173 -4.76 -8.10 4.87
N GLU A 174 -5.10 -9.32 4.51
CA GLU A 174 -4.22 -10.48 4.69
C GLU A 174 -2.96 -10.42 3.81
N VAL A 175 -3.05 -9.76 2.64
CA VAL A 175 -1.88 -9.50 1.79
C VAL A 175 -1.00 -8.42 2.42
N LEU A 176 -1.60 -7.36 2.97
CA LEU A 176 -0.87 -6.33 3.70
C LEU A 176 -0.11 -6.94 4.88
N HIS A 177 -0.76 -7.77 5.70
CA HIS A 177 -0.11 -8.49 6.80
C HIS A 177 1.01 -9.44 6.34
N TYR A 178 0.84 -10.07 5.17
CA TYR A 178 1.91 -10.91 4.59
C TYR A 178 3.12 -10.04 4.19
N ILE A 179 2.90 -8.88 3.59
CA ILE A 179 3.93 -7.90 3.23
C ILE A 179 4.69 -7.42 4.47
N GLU A 180 3.96 -7.08 5.54
CA GLU A 180 4.53 -6.64 6.82
C GLU A 180 5.39 -7.74 7.46
N LYS A 181 4.84 -8.94 7.58
CA LYS A 181 5.52 -10.10 8.19
C LYS A 181 6.79 -10.49 7.45
N ASN A 182 6.77 -10.45 6.12
CA ASN A 182 7.90 -10.86 5.29
C ASN A 182 8.80 -9.70 4.88
N ARG A 183 8.49 -8.47 5.34
CA ARG A 183 9.27 -7.24 5.08
C ARG A 183 9.49 -6.99 3.60
N LEU A 184 8.39 -7.02 2.83
CA LEU A 184 8.44 -6.82 1.40
C LEU A 184 8.22 -5.33 1.07
N TYR A 185 8.65 -4.91 -0.10
CA TYR A 185 8.39 -3.59 -0.68
C TYR A 185 8.74 -2.42 0.25
N PHE A 186 7.78 -1.57 0.53
CA PHE A 186 7.93 -0.39 1.40
C PHE A 186 8.35 -0.73 2.83
N VAL A 187 7.96 -1.90 3.35
CA VAL A 187 8.39 -2.35 4.69
C VAL A 187 9.89 -2.64 4.72
N LYS A 188 10.46 -3.19 3.63
CA LYS A 188 11.90 -3.40 3.48
C LYS A 188 12.67 -2.09 3.58
N LYS A 189 12.19 -1.03 2.90
CA LYS A 189 12.82 0.29 2.94
C LYS A 189 12.88 0.87 4.36
N VAL A 190 11.82 0.65 5.15
CA VAL A 190 11.77 1.06 6.57
C VAL A 190 12.68 0.19 7.43
N ALA A 191 12.69 -1.13 7.23
CA ALA A 191 13.54 -2.07 7.96
C ALA A 191 15.05 -1.77 7.82
N GLU A 192 15.46 -1.20 6.69
CA GLU A 192 16.84 -0.73 6.46
C GLU A 192 17.21 0.53 7.27
N CYS A 193 16.22 1.21 7.83
CA CYS A 193 16.42 2.46 8.58
C CYS A 193 16.39 2.27 10.10
N ILE A 194 15.67 1.28 10.61
CA ILE A 194 15.41 1.13 12.07
C ILE A 194 15.54 -0.32 12.54
N PRO A 195 15.86 -0.53 13.84
CA PRO A 195 15.91 -1.88 14.42
C PRO A 195 14.53 -2.56 14.43
N GLU A 196 14.52 -3.90 14.44
CA GLU A 196 13.34 -4.74 14.37
C GLU A 196 12.23 -4.36 15.38
N LYS A 197 12.60 -4.13 16.65
CA LYS A 197 11.64 -3.71 17.67
C LYS A 197 10.90 -2.42 17.30
N ARG A 198 11.59 -1.49 16.64
CA ARG A 198 11.01 -0.22 16.19
C ARG A 198 10.16 -0.41 14.94
N LEU A 199 10.59 -1.29 14.03
CA LEU A 199 9.80 -1.64 12.86
C LEU A 199 8.45 -2.24 13.27
N ASN A 200 8.45 -3.20 14.21
CA ASN A 200 7.22 -3.82 14.70
C ASN A 200 6.29 -2.77 15.32
N HIS A 201 6.81 -1.87 16.17
CA HIS A 201 6.04 -0.74 16.69
C HIS A 201 5.47 0.13 15.56
N SER A 202 6.28 0.50 14.57
CA SER A 202 5.80 1.33 13.43
C SER A 202 4.72 0.63 12.62
N ILE A 203 4.77 -0.70 12.47
CA ILE A 203 3.72 -1.49 11.81
C ILE A 203 2.42 -1.45 12.63
N GLU A 204 2.49 -1.64 13.95
CA GLU A 204 1.29 -1.57 14.81
C GLU A 204 0.66 -0.17 14.80
N VAL A 205 1.48 0.88 14.84
CA VAL A 205 0.98 2.27 14.70
C VAL A 205 0.32 2.48 13.32
N ALA A 206 0.91 1.92 12.25
CA ALA A 206 0.36 2.05 10.90
C ALA A 206 -0.98 1.33 10.74
N ASN A 207 -1.11 0.12 11.29
CA ASN A 207 -2.35 -0.63 11.28
C ASN A 207 -3.44 0.08 12.09
N LEU A 208 -3.13 0.59 13.28
CA LEU A 208 -4.06 1.37 14.09
C LEU A 208 -4.50 2.66 13.38
N ALA A 209 -3.55 3.41 12.80
CA ALA A 209 -3.87 4.64 12.06
C ALA A 209 -4.75 4.37 10.84
N LEU A 210 -4.51 3.27 10.12
CA LEU A 210 -5.35 2.83 9.00
C LEU A 210 -6.77 2.50 9.45
N GLU A 211 -6.95 1.79 10.56
CA GLU A 211 -8.27 1.46 11.11
C GLU A 211 -9.01 2.71 11.58
N VAL A 212 -8.35 3.59 12.34
CA VAL A 212 -8.93 4.88 12.77
C VAL A 212 -9.38 5.70 11.56
N ALA A 213 -8.55 5.79 10.51
CA ALA A 213 -8.90 6.51 9.30
C ALA A 213 -10.11 5.88 8.59
N LYS A 214 -10.15 4.55 8.42
CA LYS A 214 -11.28 3.84 7.81
C LYS A 214 -12.59 4.08 8.52
N VAL A 215 -12.63 3.88 9.84
CA VAL A 215 -13.86 4.03 10.65
C VAL A 215 -14.36 5.46 10.63
N ASN A 216 -13.45 6.43 10.66
CA ASN A 216 -13.77 7.86 10.64
C ASN A 216 -13.92 8.43 9.21
N LYS A 217 -13.80 7.61 8.16
CA LYS A 217 -13.92 8.02 6.74
C LYS A 217 -12.94 9.13 6.35
N LEU A 218 -11.74 9.06 6.87
CA LEU A 218 -10.65 9.96 6.50
C LEU A 218 -9.94 9.42 5.24
N GLU A 219 -9.68 10.31 4.29
CA GLU A 219 -9.04 9.93 3.03
C GLU A 219 -7.91 10.94 2.68
N PRO A 220 -6.90 10.50 1.92
CA PRO A 220 -6.71 9.14 1.41
C PRO A 220 -6.05 8.22 2.46
N LEU A 221 -6.54 7.00 2.60
CA LEU A 221 -6.08 6.01 3.60
C LEU A 221 -4.57 5.76 3.56
N ALA A 222 -3.98 5.78 2.38
CA ALA A 222 -2.54 5.58 2.19
C ALA A 222 -1.70 6.56 3.00
N LYS A 223 -2.11 7.83 3.12
CA LYS A 223 -1.36 8.83 3.90
C LYS A 223 -1.28 8.44 5.37
N PHE A 224 -2.40 7.96 5.95
CA PHE A 224 -2.45 7.55 7.36
C PHE A 224 -1.54 6.35 7.62
N TYR A 225 -1.61 5.34 6.76
CA TYR A 225 -0.78 4.15 6.89
C TYR A 225 0.71 4.48 6.74
N PHE A 226 1.10 5.20 5.67
CA PHE A 226 2.51 5.45 5.39
C PHE A 226 3.14 6.49 6.31
N ALA A 227 2.41 7.55 6.72
CA ALA A 227 2.92 8.47 7.72
C ALA A 227 3.21 7.77 9.05
N ALA A 228 2.31 6.87 9.48
CA ALA A 228 2.48 6.07 10.67
C ALA A 228 3.63 5.06 10.55
N LEU A 229 3.75 4.34 9.42
CA LEU A 229 4.85 3.41 9.19
C LEU A 229 6.22 4.11 9.23
N LEU A 230 6.27 5.35 8.78
CA LEU A 230 7.50 6.13 8.63
C LEU A 230 7.84 7.03 9.84
N HIS A 231 6.92 7.21 10.80
CA HIS A 231 7.08 8.21 11.86
C HIS A 231 8.40 8.09 12.64
N ASP A 232 8.84 6.87 12.88
CA ASP A 232 9.99 6.54 13.70
C ASP A 232 11.27 6.21 12.91
N VAL A 233 11.32 6.42 11.58
CA VAL A 233 12.52 6.08 10.77
C VAL A 233 13.78 6.84 11.20
N GLY A 234 13.64 7.95 11.92
CA GLY A 234 14.75 8.69 12.52
C GLY A 234 15.35 8.03 13.75
N LYS A 235 14.70 7.04 14.37
CA LYS A 235 15.21 6.33 15.56
C LYS A 235 16.29 5.30 15.24
N GLY A 236 16.69 5.13 14.01
CA GLY A 236 17.92 4.43 13.62
C GLY A 236 19.18 5.14 14.08
N TYR A 237 19.11 6.44 14.35
CA TYR A 237 20.21 7.19 14.94
C TYR A 237 20.13 7.17 16.47
N TYR A 238 21.24 6.88 17.12
CA TYR A 238 21.37 6.99 18.58
C TYR A 238 21.39 8.48 19.01
N LYS A 239 20.95 8.79 20.24
CA LYS A 239 20.84 10.15 20.79
C LYS A 239 22.12 11.00 20.69
N GLU A 240 23.28 10.39 20.66
CA GLU A 240 24.61 11.03 20.58
C GLU A 240 25.24 10.90 19.20
N ASP A 241 24.50 10.42 18.19
CA ASP A 241 25.03 10.23 16.86
C ASP A 241 25.38 11.58 16.23
N LYS A 242 26.67 11.72 15.84
CA LYS A 242 27.16 12.92 15.14
C LYS A 242 26.37 13.21 13.86
N ASN A 243 25.83 12.17 13.23
CA ASN A 243 25.01 12.31 12.02
C ASN A 243 23.65 12.93 12.36
N LEU A 244 23.01 12.52 13.48
CA LEU A 244 21.77 13.15 13.94
C LEU A 244 21.96 14.64 14.21
N LEU A 245 23.02 14.99 14.98
CA LEU A 245 23.33 16.38 15.27
C LEU A 245 23.68 17.17 13.99
N LYS A 246 24.35 16.53 13.03
CA LYS A 246 24.63 17.16 11.74
C LYS A 246 23.35 17.43 10.96
N ILE A 247 22.44 16.44 10.85
CA ILE A 247 21.14 16.63 10.19
C ILE A 247 20.40 17.81 10.83
N MET A 248 20.35 17.88 12.17
CA MET A 248 19.68 18.97 12.87
C MET A 248 20.29 20.33 12.58
N LYS A 249 21.61 20.45 12.64
CA LYS A 249 22.31 21.72 12.39
C LYS A 249 22.18 22.19 10.94
N ASP A 250 22.26 21.28 10.00
CA ASP A 250 22.28 21.60 8.58
C ASP A 250 20.88 21.86 8.01
N ASN A 251 19.84 21.22 8.55
CA ASN A 251 18.49 21.24 7.96
C ASN A 251 17.41 21.81 8.89
N TYR A 252 17.63 21.84 10.20
CA TYR A 252 16.64 22.25 11.20
C TYR A 252 17.23 23.13 12.31
N PRO A 253 18.04 24.16 11.97
CA PRO A 253 18.71 24.99 12.98
C PRO A 253 17.74 25.69 13.92
N GLU A 254 16.52 25.98 13.47
CA GLU A 254 15.45 26.63 14.24
C GLU A 254 14.82 25.73 15.31
N TYR A 255 15.16 24.42 15.34
CA TYR A 255 14.68 23.44 16.32
C TYR A 255 15.79 22.90 17.24
N LEU A 256 16.94 23.55 17.29
CA LEU A 256 18.04 23.14 18.18
C LEU A 256 17.74 23.42 19.65
N ASP A 257 16.73 24.22 19.94
CA ASP A 257 16.19 24.47 21.29
C ASP A 257 15.30 23.35 21.82
N ILE A 258 14.86 22.43 20.92
CA ILE A 258 14.05 21.27 21.28
C ILE A 258 14.94 20.19 21.95
N PRO A 259 14.46 19.49 23.00
CA PRO A 259 15.25 18.46 23.66
C PRO A 259 15.67 17.32 22.72
N ASN A 260 16.89 16.81 22.90
CA ASN A 260 17.50 15.79 22.02
C ASN A 260 16.66 14.53 21.82
N PHE A 261 15.84 14.14 22.81
CA PHE A 261 14.97 12.96 22.66
C PHE A 261 13.97 13.10 21.50
N ALA A 262 13.63 14.33 21.12
CA ALA A 262 12.69 14.61 20.04
C ALA A 262 13.38 14.84 18.68
N TYR A 263 14.70 14.86 18.60
CA TYR A 263 15.42 15.08 17.33
C TYR A 263 15.12 14.01 16.27
N HIS A 264 14.75 12.79 16.70
CA HIS A 264 14.41 11.72 15.79
C HIS A 264 13.22 12.05 14.86
N GLN A 265 12.28 12.91 15.28
CA GLN A 265 11.15 13.29 14.43
C GLN A 265 11.60 14.14 13.23
N PHE A 266 12.58 15.02 13.41
CA PHE A 266 13.16 15.83 12.35
C PHE A 266 14.07 15.00 11.45
N ALA A 267 14.91 14.14 12.04
CA ALA A 267 15.71 13.17 11.27
C ALA A 267 14.81 12.20 10.50
N GLY A 268 13.66 11.83 11.05
CA GLY A 268 12.65 10.99 10.40
C GLY A 268 12.10 11.66 9.13
N GLU A 269 11.73 12.92 9.21
CA GLU A 269 11.30 13.70 8.03
C GLU A 269 12.41 13.76 6.98
N TYR A 270 13.64 14.05 7.39
CA TYR A 270 14.81 14.10 6.50
C TYR A 270 15.04 12.78 5.78
N ILE A 271 14.99 11.64 6.50
CA ILE A 271 15.18 10.29 5.94
C ILE A 271 14.03 9.95 5.00
N ALA A 272 12.78 10.18 5.43
CA ALA A 272 11.60 9.93 4.62
C ALA A 272 11.67 10.67 3.27
N LYS A 273 12.07 11.93 3.30
CA LYS A 273 12.19 12.77 2.10
C LYS A 273 13.38 12.38 1.22
N ASN A 274 14.58 12.27 1.79
CA ASN A 274 15.82 12.22 1.01
C ASN A 274 16.31 10.80 0.73
N LYS A 275 16.00 9.83 1.60
CA LYS A 275 16.42 8.43 1.43
C LYS A 275 15.29 7.54 0.89
N ILE A 276 14.08 7.71 1.42
CA ILE A 276 12.92 6.88 1.04
C ILE A 276 12.20 7.46 -0.18
N GLY A 277 12.25 8.79 -0.37
CA GLY A 277 11.71 9.46 -1.54
C GLY A 277 10.26 9.96 -1.38
N VAL A 278 9.79 10.12 -0.13
CA VAL A 278 8.45 10.67 0.17
C VAL A 278 8.38 12.13 -0.28
N LYS A 279 7.37 12.45 -1.11
CA LYS A 279 7.16 13.79 -1.67
C LYS A 279 5.98 14.53 -1.05
N ASP A 280 5.03 13.80 -0.46
CA ASP A 280 3.82 14.39 0.11
C ASP A 280 4.16 15.25 1.35
N PRO A 281 3.90 16.57 1.30
CA PRO A 281 4.27 17.48 2.38
C PRO A 281 3.47 17.23 3.67
N GLU A 282 2.26 16.70 3.58
CA GLU A 282 1.43 16.40 4.75
C GLU A 282 1.95 15.17 5.51
N ILE A 283 2.41 14.14 4.77
CA ILE A 283 3.09 12.98 5.37
C ILE A 283 4.39 13.42 6.07
N LEU A 284 5.20 14.24 5.40
CA LEU A 284 6.44 14.76 5.97
C LEU A 284 6.19 15.62 7.22
N ASP A 285 5.15 16.45 7.22
CA ASP A 285 4.75 17.26 8.38
C ASP A 285 4.27 16.38 9.55
N ALA A 286 3.48 15.35 9.27
CA ALA A 286 3.04 14.39 10.29
C ALA A 286 4.22 13.66 10.94
N ILE A 287 5.21 13.22 10.16
CA ILE A 287 6.45 12.62 10.66
C ILE A 287 7.23 13.63 11.52
N LYS A 288 7.38 14.86 11.03
CA LYS A 288 8.17 15.92 11.67
C LYS A 288 7.66 16.32 13.05
N PHE A 289 6.38 16.14 13.34
CA PHE A 289 5.75 16.60 14.59
C PHE A 289 5.02 15.50 15.37
N HIS A 290 5.25 14.22 15.05
CA HIS A 290 4.54 13.11 15.73
C HIS A 290 4.88 13.00 17.22
N CYS A 291 6.08 13.38 17.62
CA CYS A 291 6.55 13.22 18.99
C CYS A 291 6.10 14.39 19.90
N THR A 292 6.35 15.61 19.48
CA THR A 292 6.07 16.83 20.25
C THR A 292 4.66 17.36 20.05
N GLY A 293 4.06 17.11 18.93
CA GLY A 293 2.94 17.89 18.41
C GLY A 293 3.40 19.30 18.01
N LYS A 294 2.46 20.13 17.60
CA LYS A 294 2.59 21.56 17.31
C LYS A 294 1.22 22.23 17.31
N ALA A 295 1.17 23.56 17.27
CA ALA A 295 -0.06 24.26 16.91
C ALA A 295 -0.50 23.96 15.47
N ASN A 296 -1.80 23.97 15.19
CA ASN A 296 -2.39 23.79 13.85
C ASN A 296 -1.95 22.50 13.14
N MET A 297 -2.00 21.36 13.83
CA MET A 297 -1.77 20.04 13.20
C MET A 297 -2.88 19.70 12.22
N SER A 298 -2.52 19.04 11.11
CA SER A 298 -3.50 18.45 10.20
C SER A 298 -4.22 17.26 10.84
N PRO A 299 -5.38 16.84 10.31
CA PRO A 299 -6.03 15.59 10.74
C PRO A 299 -5.08 14.39 10.71
N LEU A 300 -4.25 14.29 9.67
CA LEU A 300 -3.21 13.28 9.57
C LEU A 300 -2.24 13.34 10.75
N GLY A 301 -1.65 14.50 11.01
CA GLY A 301 -0.71 14.69 12.12
C GLY A 301 -1.33 14.35 13.48
N MET A 302 -2.58 14.75 13.73
CA MET A 302 -3.32 14.44 14.97
C MET A 302 -3.50 12.92 15.15
N VAL A 303 -3.91 12.21 14.10
CA VAL A 303 -4.10 10.75 14.15
C VAL A 303 -2.76 10.04 14.40
N ILE A 304 -1.69 10.43 13.69
CA ILE A 304 -0.36 9.83 13.89
C ILE A 304 0.15 10.08 15.31
N TYR A 305 0.01 11.31 15.82
CA TYR A 305 0.38 11.65 17.20
C TYR A 305 -0.34 10.76 18.22
N ALA A 306 -1.65 10.57 18.06
CA ALA A 306 -2.44 9.74 18.97
C ALA A 306 -2.04 8.27 18.87
N CYS A 307 -2.03 7.68 17.65
CA CYS A 307 -1.76 6.27 17.42
C CYS A 307 -0.35 5.86 17.90
N ASP A 308 0.68 6.69 17.71
CA ASP A 308 2.02 6.44 18.25
C ASP A 308 2.00 6.22 19.77
N LYS A 309 1.15 6.93 20.50
CA LYS A 309 1.13 6.87 21.95
C LYS A 309 0.27 5.74 22.53
N ILE A 310 -0.66 5.21 21.75
CA ILE A 310 -1.71 4.29 22.23
C ILE A 310 -1.76 2.94 21.53
N GLU A 311 -0.84 2.65 20.61
CA GLU A 311 -0.87 1.37 19.88
C GLU A 311 -0.89 0.16 20.83
N PRO A 312 -1.52 -0.98 20.42
CA PRO A 312 -1.89 -2.06 21.35
C PRO A 312 -0.73 -2.75 22.07
N THR A 313 0.52 -2.62 21.55
CA THR A 313 1.70 -3.28 22.16
C THR A 313 2.41 -2.45 23.22
N ARG A 314 1.84 -1.31 23.62
CA ARG A 314 2.35 -0.49 24.73
C ARG A 314 2.20 -1.21 26.06
N ASP A 315 3.11 -0.91 27.00
CA ASP A 315 3.17 -1.53 28.34
C ASP A 315 2.04 -1.02 29.28
N PHE A 316 0.93 -0.50 28.76
CA PHE A 316 -0.23 -0.07 29.53
C PHE A 316 -1.54 -0.34 28.75
N ASP A 317 -2.66 -0.44 29.45
CA ASP A 317 -3.98 -0.59 28.81
C ASP A 317 -4.41 0.71 28.13
N SER A 318 -4.24 0.75 26.81
CA SER A 318 -4.64 1.86 25.95
C SER A 318 -6.03 1.69 25.32
N THR A 319 -6.75 0.61 25.64
CA THR A 319 -8.03 0.24 24.99
C THR A 319 -9.05 1.38 25.00
N TRP A 320 -9.16 2.13 26.10
CA TRP A 320 -10.10 3.24 26.20
C TRP A 320 -9.75 4.43 25.29
N LEU A 321 -8.46 4.70 25.09
CA LEU A 321 -7.97 5.73 24.15
C LEU A 321 -8.17 5.32 22.71
N ILE A 322 -7.89 4.06 22.38
CA ILE A 322 -8.16 3.48 21.07
C ILE A 322 -9.65 3.60 20.74
N ASN A 323 -10.53 3.21 21.68
CA ASN A 323 -11.98 3.33 21.50
C ASN A 323 -12.42 4.80 21.29
N ALA A 324 -11.79 5.75 21.96
CA ALA A 324 -12.04 7.18 21.72
C ALA A 324 -11.67 7.58 20.28
N CYS A 325 -10.50 7.17 19.79
CA CYS A 325 -10.06 7.42 18.41
C CYS A 325 -10.98 6.76 17.37
N MET A 326 -11.44 5.53 17.64
CA MET A 326 -12.38 4.82 16.77
C MET A 326 -13.74 5.52 16.70
N LYS A 327 -14.23 6.05 17.82
CA LYS A 327 -15.50 6.77 17.88
C LYS A 327 -15.43 8.11 17.16
N ASN A 328 -14.40 8.89 17.39
CA ASN A 328 -14.12 10.19 16.77
C ASN A 328 -12.63 10.49 16.85
N TRP A 329 -11.96 10.55 15.72
CA TRP A 329 -10.51 10.74 15.65
C TRP A 329 -10.03 12.01 16.34
N LYS A 330 -10.79 13.12 16.27
CA LYS A 330 -10.42 14.41 16.88
C LYS A 330 -10.57 14.37 18.40
N GLU A 331 -11.67 13.81 18.89
CA GLU A 331 -11.87 13.61 20.34
C GLU A 331 -10.83 12.62 20.89
N GLY A 332 -10.52 11.58 20.14
CA GLY A 332 -9.46 10.62 20.48
C GLY A 332 -8.08 11.27 20.59
N PHE A 333 -7.74 12.14 19.63
CA PHE A 333 -6.52 12.94 19.71
C PHE A 333 -6.49 13.83 20.97
N LEU A 334 -7.56 14.58 21.24
CA LEU A 334 -7.64 15.46 22.41
C LEU A 334 -7.52 14.68 23.72
N THR A 335 -8.19 13.55 23.81
CA THR A 335 -8.15 12.66 24.98
C THR A 335 -6.74 12.10 25.19
N THR A 336 -6.08 11.65 24.11
CA THR A 336 -4.70 11.14 24.16
C THR A 336 -3.72 12.25 24.53
N LEU A 337 -3.91 13.46 24.01
CA LEU A 337 -3.07 14.62 24.31
C LEU A 337 -3.16 15.00 25.80
N GLU A 338 -4.37 15.01 26.35
CA GLU A 338 -4.60 15.30 27.77
C GLU A 338 -4.00 14.21 28.68
N ASP A 339 -4.19 12.93 28.33
CA ASP A 339 -3.60 11.82 29.08
C ASP A 339 -2.08 11.89 29.07
N ASN A 340 -1.48 12.14 27.89
CA ASN A 340 -0.05 12.34 27.77
C ASN A 340 0.45 13.51 28.62
N ARG A 341 -0.26 14.65 28.63
CA ARG A 341 0.07 15.79 29.50
C ARG A 341 0.06 15.39 30.98
N LYS A 342 -0.96 14.68 31.44
CA LYS A 342 -1.06 14.18 32.82
C LYS A 342 0.10 13.25 33.18
N TYR A 343 0.44 12.32 32.25
CA TYR A 343 1.58 11.42 32.41
C TYR A 343 2.90 12.20 32.55
N LEU A 344 3.15 13.19 31.71
CA LEU A 344 4.36 14.00 31.72
C LEU A 344 4.51 14.78 33.04
N LEU A 345 3.43 15.40 33.50
CA LEU A 345 3.40 16.13 34.77
C LEU A 345 3.67 15.20 35.96
N LYS A 346 3.03 14.02 36.01
CA LYS A 346 3.22 13.04 37.09
C LYS A 346 4.64 12.47 37.12
N ALA A 347 5.23 12.24 35.95
CA ALA A 347 6.57 11.70 35.83
C ALA A 347 7.69 12.71 36.18
N LYS A 348 7.34 13.97 36.52
CA LYS A 348 8.30 15.07 36.76
C LYS A 348 9.37 15.19 35.67
N LYS A 349 9.01 14.81 34.46
CA LYS A 349 9.90 14.90 33.32
C LYS A 349 9.85 16.35 32.87
N ASP A 350 10.97 17.02 32.88
CA ASP A 350 11.14 18.30 32.22
C ASP A 350 11.14 18.08 30.71
N ILE A 351 9.92 17.99 30.13
CA ILE A 351 9.69 17.63 28.73
C ILE A 351 8.96 18.76 28.03
N THR A 352 8.71 19.84 28.73
CA THR A 352 8.14 21.03 28.11
C THR A 352 9.14 21.60 27.12
N ASN A 353 8.68 21.86 25.96
CA ASN A 353 9.42 22.56 24.91
C ASN A 353 8.41 23.36 24.10
N ARG A 354 8.90 24.35 23.41
CA ARG A 354 8.08 25.29 22.66
C ARG A 354 6.98 24.63 21.84
N LEU A 355 7.28 23.58 21.09
CA LEU A 355 6.30 22.90 20.22
C LEU A 355 5.20 22.18 21.02
N THR A 356 5.59 21.48 22.09
CA THR A 356 4.63 20.79 22.98
C THR A 356 3.75 21.78 23.72
N ASP A 357 4.32 22.88 24.19
CA ASP A 357 3.58 23.93 24.90
C ASP A 357 2.57 24.61 23.95
N GLU A 358 2.98 24.98 22.75
CA GLU A 358 2.09 25.51 21.70
C GLU A 358 0.95 24.52 21.35
N CYS A 359 1.26 23.22 21.30
CA CYS A 359 0.26 22.17 21.07
C CYS A 359 -0.75 22.11 22.22
N PHE A 360 -0.29 22.09 23.47
CA PHE A 360 -1.19 22.06 24.64
C PHE A 360 -2.03 23.33 24.75
N GLU A 361 -1.46 24.49 24.52
CA GLU A 361 -2.17 25.78 24.55
C GLU A 361 -3.26 25.84 23.46
N MET A 362 -2.99 25.26 22.29
CA MET A 362 -3.94 25.26 21.18
C MET A 362 -5.13 24.32 21.39
N TYR A 363 -4.89 23.16 21.98
CA TYR A 363 -5.87 22.07 21.98
C TYR A 363 -6.47 21.72 23.34
N LEU A 364 -5.85 22.11 24.45
CA LEU A 364 -6.27 21.75 25.81
C LEU A 364 -6.69 22.97 26.65
N LYS A 365 -7.23 24.00 26.01
CA LYS A 365 -7.79 25.20 26.67
C LYS A 365 -9.07 24.89 27.39
#